data_ca95305921b55dd00628c3cd99d8cb65
#
_entry.id   ca95305921b55dd00628c3cd99d8cb65
#
_cell.length_a   1.000
_cell.length_b   1.000
_cell.length_c   1.000
_cell.angle_alpha   90.00
_cell.angle_beta   90.00
_cell.angle_gamma   90.00
#
_symmetry.space_group_name_H-M   'P 1'
#
loop_
_entity.id
_entity.type
_entity.pdbx_description
1 polymer ?
#
loop_
_entity_poly.entity_id
_entity_poly.type
_entity_poly.pdbx_seq_one_letter_code
_entity_poly.pdbx_strand_id
1 'polypeptide(L)'
;MAGGQAYFTLNAENQLLEGAVLANRISQVKLNLGDGAVFSGSANPDNQADSMVVNLKSGAAWELTEDSYVTTLVDEDGSFSNIKSNGHNIYYSKAGNSFGGKTIKLPGGGKLMAH
;
A
#
# COMPACT_ATOMS: atom_id res chain seq x y z
N MET A 1 -29.65 -4.78 9.54
CA MET A 1 -28.85 -3.69 9.28
C MET A 1 -27.67 -4.04 8.44
N ALA A 2 -27.50 -3.30 7.54
CA ALA A 2 -26.32 -3.54 6.81
C ALA A 2 -25.19 -3.43 7.80
N GLY A 3 -24.43 -4.42 7.93
CA GLY A 3 -23.24 -4.31 8.69
C GLY A 3 -22.51 -3.10 8.19
N GLY A 4 -22.40 -2.10 8.95
CA GLY A 4 -21.71 -0.92 8.55
C GLY A 4 -20.33 -1.27 7.99
N GLN A 5 -19.83 -0.44 7.10
CA GLN A 5 -18.46 -0.55 6.66
C GLN A 5 -17.54 -0.19 7.83
N ALA A 6 -16.46 -0.90 7.96
CA ALA A 6 -15.43 -0.55 8.91
C ALA A 6 -14.45 0.43 8.24
N TYR A 7 -14.18 1.53 8.90
CA TYR A 7 -13.22 2.52 8.45
C TYR A 7 -12.04 2.49 9.39
N PHE A 8 -10.85 2.41 8.84
CA PHE A 8 -9.64 2.32 9.63
C PHE A 8 -8.58 3.22 9.02
N THR A 9 -8.04 4.13 9.82
CA THR A 9 -6.93 4.99 9.40
C THR A 9 -5.79 4.82 10.38
N LEU A 10 -4.63 4.47 9.87
CA LEU A 10 -3.41 4.37 10.65
C LEU A 10 -2.44 5.45 10.21
N ASN A 11 -2.01 6.28 11.16
CA ASN A 11 -0.99 7.29 10.93
C ASN A 11 0.26 6.89 11.70
N ALA A 12 1.39 6.85 11.04
CA ALA A 12 2.66 6.48 11.67
C ALA A 12 3.76 7.45 11.26
N GLU A 13 4.59 7.84 12.24
CA GLU A 13 5.79 8.63 12.04
C GLU A 13 6.87 8.07 12.95
N ASN A 14 8.10 7.96 12.45
CA ASN A 14 9.24 7.47 13.23
C ASN A 14 8.96 6.14 13.92
N GLN A 15 8.25 5.24 13.24
CA GLN A 15 7.83 3.95 13.77
C GLN A 15 8.10 2.84 12.77
N LEU A 16 8.39 1.66 13.30
CA LEU A 16 8.45 0.44 12.51
C LEU A 16 7.13 -0.30 12.68
N LEU A 17 6.45 -0.53 11.57
CA LEU A 17 5.24 -1.35 11.52
C LEU A 17 5.59 -2.66 10.84
N GLU A 18 5.24 -3.78 11.45
CA GLU A 18 5.53 -5.10 10.89
C GLU A 18 4.25 -5.93 10.79
N GLY A 19 4.18 -6.76 9.76
CA GLY A 19 3.08 -7.69 9.57
C GLY A 19 2.15 -7.33 8.43
N ALA A 20 1.12 -8.13 8.24
CA ALA A 20 0.14 -7.90 7.18
C ALA A 20 -0.99 -7.01 7.69
N VAL A 21 -1.37 -6.04 6.87
CA VAL A 21 -2.58 -5.27 7.12
C VAL A 21 -3.71 -6.00 6.42
N LEU A 22 -4.48 -6.75 7.19
CA LEU A 22 -5.58 -7.55 6.68
C LEU A 22 -6.89 -6.79 6.82
N ALA A 23 -7.74 -6.94 5.82
CA ALA A 23 -9.04 -6.30 5.83
C ALA A 23 -10.04 -7.20 5.11
N ASN A 24 -11.30 -7.08 5.49
CA ASN A 24 -12.37 -7.78 4.78
C ASN A 24 -13.01 -6.84 3.75
N ARG A 25 -13.91 -7.38 2.94
CA ARG A 25 -14.49 -6.65 1.82
C ARG A 25 -15.46 -5.52 2.19
N ILE A 26 -15.76 -5.34 3.46
CA ILE A 26 -16.54 -4.17 3.91
C ILE A 26 -15.65 -3.13 4.58
N SER A 27 -14.35 -3.33 4.56
CA SER A 27 -13.41 -2.44 5.22
C SER A 27 -12.83 -1.42 4.25
N GLN A 28 -12.69 -0.20 4.73
CA GLN A 28 -11.93 0.84 4.06
C GLN A 28 -10.73 1.17 4.95
N VAL A 29 -9.54 0.98 4.41
CA VAL A 29 -8.31 1.13 5.16
C VAL A 29 -7.46 2.22 4.52
N LYS A 30 -6.94 3.11 5.33
CA LYS A 30 -6.00 4.13 4.89
C LYS A 30 -4.76 4.07 5.77
N LEU A 31 -3.61 3.91 5.14
CA LEU A 31 -2.32 3.95 5.81
C LEU A 31 -1.63 5.25 5.42
N ASN A 32 -1.32 6.08 6.40
CA ASN A 32 -0.57 7.31 6.20
C ASN A 32 0.78 7.14 6.87
N LEU A 33 1.81 6.93 6.05
CA LEU A 33 3.16 6.69 6.54
C LEU A 33 3.97 7.98 6.38
N GLY A 34 4.23 8.63 7.51
CA GLY A 34 4.95 9.88 7.58
C GLY A 34 6.47 9.67 7.66
N ASP A 35 7.19 10.78 7.83
CA ASP A 35 8.65 10.73 7.86
C ASP A 35 9.16 9.80 8.95
N GLY A 36 10.15 8.99 8.61
CA GLY A 36 10.75 8.04 9.53
C GLY A 36 9.94 6.78 9.78
N ALA A 37 8.75 6.66 9.20
CA ALA A 37 7.97 5.43 9.30
C ALA A 37 8.51 4.37 8.35
N VAL A 38 8.57 3.13 8.82
CA VAL A 38 8.93 1.98 7.99
C VAL A 38 7.82 0.96 8.15
N PHE A 39 7.24 0.55 7.05
CA PHE A 39 6.26 -0.54 7.04
C PHE A 39 6.91 -1.76 6.42
N SER A 40 7.19 -2.77 7.24
CA SER A 40 7.72 -4.05 6.79
C SER A 40 6.58 -5.06 6.79
N GLY A 41 5.94 -5.22 5.64
CA GLY A 41 4.75 -6.06 5.59
C GLY A 41 4.03 -5.97 4.27
N SER A 42 2.80 -6.45 4.28
CA SER A 42 1.92 -6.44 3.10
C SER A 42 0.61 -5.71 3.40
N ALA A 43 0.05 -5.07 2.40
CA ALA A 43 -1.23 -4.41 2.51
C ALA A 43 -2.26 -5.20 1.73
N ASN A 44 -3.33 -5.65 2.40
CA ASN A 44 -4.44 -6.34 1.79
C ASN A 44 -4.00 -7.50 0.89
N PRO A 45 -3.15 -8.42 1.39
CA PRO A 45 -2.56 -9.46 0.53
C PRO A 45 -3.60 -10.41 -0.07
N ASP A 46 -4.75 -10.54 0.57
CA ASP A 46 -5.83 -11.41 0.09
C ASP A 46 -6.82 -10.68 -0.83
N ASN A 47 -6.57 -9.40 -1.11
CA ASN A 47 -7.44 -8.57 -1.94
C ASN A 47 -8.90 -8.58 -1.47
N GLN A 48 -9.11 -8.43 -0.16
CA GLN A 48 -10.45 -8.49 0.44
C GLN A 48 -10.98 -7.12 0.85
N ALA A 49 -10.14 -6.11 0.95
CA ALA A 49 -10.59 -4.78 1.35
C ALA A 49 -11.44 -4.14 0.27
N ASP A 50 -12.49 -3.43 0.67
CA ASP A 50 -13.28 -2.62 -0.24
C ASP A 50 -12.47 -1.43 -0.76
N SER A 51 -11.63 -0.88 0.11
CA SER A 51 -10.70 0.20 -0.25
C SER A 51 -9.43 0.07 0.59
N MET A 52 -8.28 0.16 -0.08
CA MET A 52 -6.97 0.15 0.57
C MET A 52 -6.16 1.30 0.00
N VAL A 53 -5.98 2.34 0.80
CA VAL A 53 -5.23 3.53 0.40
C VAL A 53 -3.91 3.55 1.17
N VAL A 54 -2.81 3.70 0.46
CA VAL A 54 -1.48 3.81 1.07
C VAL A 54 -0.87 5.12 0.63
N ASN A 55 -0.57 5.99 1.59
CA ASN A 55 0.10 7.26 1.37
C ASN A 55 1.47 7.22 2.02
N LEU A 56 2.51 7.46 1.21
CA LEU A 56 3.89 7.46 1.67
C LEU A 56 4.47 8.85 1.50
N LYS A 57 5.00 9.39 2.59
CA LYS A 57 5.87 10.57 2.52
C LYS A 57 7.24 10.17 1.98
N SER A 58 8.00 11.13 1.46
CA SER A 58 9.32 10.82 0.91
C SER A 58 10.28 10.25 1.95
N GLY A 59 10.08 10.58 3.22
CA GLY A 59 10.88 10.03 4.32
C GLY A 59 10.35 8.72 4.90
N ALA A 60 9.28 8.17 4.35
CA ALA A 60 8.73 6.87 4.75
C ALA A 60 9.29 5.76 3.85
N ALA A 61 9.22 4.52 4.32
CA ALA A 61 9.65 3.38 3.53
C ALA A 61 8.64 2.22 3.68
N TRP A 62 8.47 1.47 2.61
CA TRP A 62 7.65 0.27 2.60
C TRP A 62 8.49 -0.89 2.09
N GLU A 63 8.66 -1.92 2.92
CA GLU A 63 9.35 -3.14 2.56
C GLU A 63 8.31 -4.25 2.45
N LEU A 64 8.12 -4.78 1.24
CA LEU A 64 7.11 -5.80 1.00
C LEU A 64 7.56 -7.15 1.53
N THR A 65 6.65 -7.87 2.15
CA THR A 65 6.86 -9.27 2.57
C THR A 65 6.00 -10.24 1.77
N GLU A 66 5.00 -9.73 1.07
CA GLU A 66 4.13 -10.49 0.17
C GLU A 66 3.58 -9.52 -0.88
N ASP A 67 2.95 -10.05 -1.91
CA ASP A 67 2.22 -9.23 -2.86
C ASP A 67 1.12 -8.46 -2.13
N SER A 68 0.87 -7.24 -2.57
CA SER A 68 -0.09 -6.35 -1.95
C SER A 68 -1.06 -5.80 -2.97
N TYR A 69 -2.29 -5.55 -2.54
CA TYR A 69 -3.34 -4.99 -3.39
C TYR A 69 -3.79 -3.67 -2.80
N VAL A 70 -3.72 -2.61 -3.59
CA VAL A 70 -4.13 -1.27 -3.15
C VAL A 70 -5.17 -0.70 -4.11
N THR A 71 -6.08 0.10 -3.58
CA THR A 71 -6.98 0.87 -4.41
C THR A 71 -6.27 2.12 -4.90
N THR A 72 -5.53 2.76 -4.00
CA THR A 72 -4.80 3.98 -4.31
C THR A 72 -3.44 3.94 -3.62
N LEU A 73 -2.40 4.27 -4.36
CA LEU A 73 -1.05 4.42 -3.82
C LEU A 73 -0.56 5.82 -4.17
N VAL A 74 -0.22 6.58 -3.15
CA VAL A 74 0.39 7.90 -3.31
C VAL A 74 1.74 7.87 -2.63
N ASP A 75 2.81 8.12 -3.38
CA ASP A 75 4.16 8.16 -2.88
C ASP A 75 4.76 9.51 -3.26
N GLU A 76 5.15 10.30 -2.26
CA GLU A 76 5.80 11.59 -2.52
C GLU A 76 7.11 11.43 -3.29
N ASP A 77 7.79 10.28 -3.10
CA ASP A 77 8.92 9.93 -3.94
C ASP A 77 8.38 9.39 -5.27
N GLY A 78 8.36 10.23 -6.28
CA GLY A 78 7.80 9.87 -7.57
C GLY A 78 8.56 8.76 -8.31
N SER A 79 9.77 8.42 -7.85
CA SER A 79 10.54 7.31 -8.41
C SER A 79 10.29 6.00 -7.67
N PHE A 80 9.52 6.02 -6.58
CA PHE A 80 9.23 4.86 -5.73
C PHE A 80 10.47 4.22 -5.12
N SER A 81 11.55 4.98 -4.96
CA SER A 81 12.80 4.46 -4.42
C SER A 81 12.69 4.05 -2.95
N ASN A 82 11.66 4.54 -2.26
CA ASN A 82 11.39 4.20 -0.87
C ASN A 82 10.51 2.96 -0.70
N ILE A 83 10.19 2.26 -1.78
CA ILE A 83 9.48 0.97 -1.73
C ILE A 83 10.47 -0.13 -2.09
N LYS A 84 10.76 -1.00 -1.13
CA LYS A 84 11.62 -2.16 -1.35
C LYS A 84 10.72 -3.37 -1.59
N SER A 85 10.66 -3.84 -2.81
CA SER A 85 9.70 -4.87 -3.19
C SER A 85 10.06 -6.28 -2.76
N ASN A 86 11.35 -6.58 -2.60
CA ASN A 86 11.83 -7.92 -2.27
C ASN A 86 11.29 -9.00 -3.24
N GLY A 87 11.12 -8.65 -4.51
CA GLY A 87 10.59 -9.55 -5.52
C GLY A 87 9.06 -9.67 -5.53
N HIS A 88 8.37 -8.96 -4.65
CA HIS A 88 6.91 -8.98 -4.60
C HIS A 88 6.30 -7.84 -5.41
N ASN A 89 5.04 -7.98 -5.77
CA ASN A 89 4.34 -6.99 -6.58
C ASN A 89 3.29 -6.23 -5.76
N ILE A 90 3.03 -4.99 -6.19
CA ILE A 90 1.88 -4.22 -5.72
C ILE A 90 0.92 -4.10 -6.90
N TYR A 91 -0.34 -4.48 -6.67
CA TYR A 91 -1.40 -4.35 -7.66
C TYR A 91 -2.28 -3.17 -7.29
N TYR A 92 -2.48 -2.25 -8.25
CA TYR A 92 -3.28 -1.06 -8.00
C TYR A 92 -4.52 -1.03 -8.89
N SER A 93 -5.54 -0.30 -8.45
CA SER A 93 -6.74 -0.05 -9.26
C SER A 93 -6.48 1.10 -10.22
N LYS A 94 -6.76 0.90 -11.51
CA LYS A 94 -6.56 1.95 -12.51
C LYS A 94 -7.35 3.21 -12.18
N ALA A 95 -8.56 3.05 -11.70
CA ALA A 95 -9.46 4.19 -11.45
C ALA A 95 -9.00 5.07 -10.29
N GLY A 96 -8.27 4.51 -9.32
CA GLY A 96 -7.85 5.24 -8.13
C GLY A 96 -6.47 5.88 -8.23
N ASN A 97 -5.81 5.81 -9.39
CA ASN A 97 -4.41 6.23 -9.51
C ASN A 97 -4.15 6.93 -10.82
N SER A 98 -3.07 7.71 -10.84
CA SER A 98 -2.64 8.46 -12.02
C SER A 98 -1.63 7.71 -12.87
N PHE A 99 -1.45 6.41 -12.65
CA PHE A 99 -0.42 5.64 -13.35
C PHE A 99 -0.82 5.23 -14.78
N GLY A 100 -2.07 5.43 -15.15
CA GLY A 100 -2.54 5.16 -16.52
C GLY A 100 -2.52 3.70 -16.92
N GLY A 101 -2.58 2.78 -15.96
CA GLY A 101 -2.51 1.34 -16.22
C GLY A 101 -1.12 0.83 -16.49
N LYS A 102 -0.09 1.65 -16.29
CA LYS A 102 1.29 1.26 -16.56
C LYS A 102 1.83 0.31 -15.51
N THR A 103 2.80 -0.51 -15.94
CA THR A 103 3.59 -1.32 -15.03
C THR A 103 4.89 -0.57 -14.74
N ILE A 104 5.18 -0.41 -13.45
CA ILE A 104 6.37 0.32 -12.99
C ILE A 104 7.26 -0.65 -12.23
N LYS A 105 8.54 -0.69 -12.56
CA LYS A 105 9.51 -1.52 -11.84
C LYS A 105 9.80 -0.90 -10.49
N LEU A 106 9.80 -1.74 -9.46
CA LEU A 106 10.13 -1.35 -8.10
C LEU A 106 11.53 -1.82 -7.73
N PRO A 107 12.22 -1.11 -6.82
CA PRO A 107 13.48 -1.62 -6.27
C PRO A 107 13.28 -3.01 -5.66
N GLY A 108 14.22 -3.91 -5.89
CA GLY A 108 14.15 -5.27 -5.34
C GLY A 108 13.54 -6.30 -6.28
N GLY A 109 13.19 -5.94 -7.50
CA GLY A 109 12.77 -6.89 -8.53
C GLY A 109 11.27 -7.05 -8.72
N GLY A 110 10.46 -6.47 -7.85
CA GLY A 110 9.01 -6.51 -7.99
C GLY A 110 8.49 -5.39 -8.88
N LYS A 111 7.17 -5.36 -9.06
CA LYS A 111 6.52 -4.40 -9.95
C LYS A 111 5.26 -3.83 -9.32
N LEU A 112 4.95 -2.60 -9.73
CA LEU A 112 3.68 -1.95 -9.45
C LEU A 112 2.83 -2.09 -10.71
N MET A 113 1.74 -2.83 -10.64
CA MET A 113 0.94 -3.19 -11.80
C MET A 113 -0.53 -2.93 -11.60
N ALA A 114 -1.22 -2.58 -12.69
CA ALA A 114 -2.66 -2.47 -12.67
C ALA A 114 -3.31 -3.86 -12.56
N HIS A 115 -4.45 -3.86 -11.90
CA HIS A 115 -5.19 -5.11 -11.79
C HIS A 115 -6.68 -4.89 -11.89
#